data_ac125cf436d1cd1a9da671d1e2d73d8a
#
_entry.id   ac125cf436d1cd1a9da671d1e2d73d8a
#
_cell.length_a   1.000
_cell.length_b   1.000
_cell.length_c   1.000
_cell.angle_alpha   90.00
_cell.angle_beta   90.00
_cell.angle_gamma   90.00
#
_symmetry.space_group_name_H-M   'P 1'
#
loop_
_entity.id
_entity.type
_entity.pdbx_description
1 polymer ?
#
loop_
_entity_poly.entity_id
_entity_poly.type
_entity_poly.pdbx_seq_one_letter_code
_entity_poly.pdbx_strand_id
1 'polypeptide(L)'
;MPFLAFRGAIVTAALLALPVSGARAEVAFDGVAAGDPSASDVILWTRAENGGAPIELKAQIATDASFANIVEIRTGATSAAADFTVKLPATDLAGNTRYFYRFFAPDGSTSATGQFTTAPAPNDKAEVRFAFSGDADGRFRPYPSIRAIAEQKLNYFVFIGDTMYETADGASPAVPVVSGETTDRDALATALTAYNQKYLNNVLGVDPTGRPSNSGQQSLQPMFAATASYTLLDNHELGNRSLQSGGAPPNAPQGTPDPAFDVNTTGNYNNKTLAFQTIAKSYLDYHPTRVAILGAPATGYALVGPQVTAPADPRSNGTPQLYFAQQWGANSIYVQTDDRSYRDIRLAKLAGNRTIDDVGNRADNPARTMLGSTQLQWLEATLLQAQQDRIPWKFVAISSPIDQVGGAPVQDGKSWWGGYRAERDRLLKFIADNRIGHVVFLTTDDHQTRVTQLQYLRNPGDPNSKALLTDAFQVVTGPIGAGGPDKFADHSFAAIQIAANRANERQVGRGQPPLGLPANFPGLHGVFRQGDPDAAATPSPVDFYSPDTFNYTVLTVAADGGLTVETWGIPSYPENTFPHSTTAPNVILGFQIGLTEGQ
;
A
#
# COMPACT_ATOMS: atom_id res chain seq x y z
N MET A 1 -28.59 90.49 46.49
CA MET A 1 -28.99 89.18 45.95
C MET A 1 -27.83 88.64 45.13
N PRO A 2 -27.07 87.63 45.58
CA PRO A 2 -25.89 87.15 44.88
C PRO A 2 -26.21 86.01 43.95
N PHE A 3 -25.59 86.09 42.80
CA PHE A 3 -25.57 85.03 41.77
C PHE A 3 -24.64 83.87 42.21
N LEU A 4 -25.16 82.66 42.22
CA LEU A 4 -24.36 81.42 42.35
C LEU A 4 -23.92 80.99 40.97
N ALA A 5 -22.61 80.89 40.76
CA ALA A 5 -22.03 80.28 39.55
C ALA A 5 -21.80 78.78 39.81
N PHE A 6 -22.44 77.92 38.97
CA PHE A 6 -22.15 76.50 38.92
C PHE A 6 -20.94 76.21 38.01
N ARG A 7 -19.87 75.67 38.62
CA ARG A 7 -18.75 75.11 37.82
C ARG A 7 -19.06 73.66 37.52
N GLY A 8 -19.28 73.35 36.22
CA GLY A 8 -19.36 71.97 35.75
C GLY A 8 -17.97 71.38 35.64
N ALA A 9 -17.73 70.27 36.31
CA ALA A 9 -16.54 69.43 36.09
C ALA A 9 -16.77 68.49 34.95
N ILE A 10 -15.93 68.58 33.89
CA ILE A 10 -15.87 67.62 32.79
C ILE A 10 -15.00 66.47 33.24
N VAL A 11 -15.63 65.30 33.43
CA VAL A 11 -14.93 64.01 33.66
C VAL A 11 -14.63 63.42 32.30
N THR A 12 -13.38 63.44 31.88
CA THR A 12 -12.91 62.74 30.68
C THR A 12 -12.68 61.29 31.02
N ALA A 13 -13.58 60.41 30.63
CA ALA A 13 -13.38 58.98 30.69
C ALA A 13 -12.39 58.52 29.61
N ALA A 14 -11.16 58.21 30.02
CA ALA A 14 -10.21 57.54 29.15
C ALA A 14 -10.63 56.06 28.99
N LEU A 15 -11.15 55.65 27.82
CA LEU A 15 -11.30 54.25 27.45
C LEU A 15 -9.90 53.64 27.26
N LEU A 16 -9.43 52.89 28.23
CA LEU A 16 -8.32 51.97 28.05
C LEU A 16 -8.80 50.83 27.15
N ALA A 17 -8.46 50.89 25.86
CA ALA A 17 -8.55 49.76 24.98
C ALA A 17 -7.50 48.74 25.41
N LEU A 18 -7.91 47.73 26.16
CA LEU A 18 -7.10 46.53 26.39
C LEU A 18 -6.92 45.84 25.03
N PRO A 19 -5.70 45.49 24.61
CA PRO A 19 -5.53 44.67 23.44
C PRO A 19 -6.20 43.31 23.73
N VAL A 20 -7.26 42.99 23.00
CA VAL A 20 -7.77 41.63 22.94
C VAL A 20 -6.68 40.85 22.19
N SER A 21 -5.75 40.27 22.96
CA SER A 21 -4.92 39.21 22.42
C SER A 21 -5.86 38.05 22.12
N GLY A 22 -6.36 38.01 20.88
CA GLY A 22 -7.04 36.82 20.40
C GLY A 22 -6.09 35.65 20.66
N ALA A 23 -6.50 34.71 21.51
CA ALA A 23 -5.78 33.46 21.66
C ALA A 23 -5.68 32.86 20.25
N ARG A 24 -4.48 32.89 19.69
CA ARG A 24 -4.20 32.21 18.42
C ARG A 24 -4.45 30.74 18.70
N ALA A 25 -5.31 30.09 17.93
CA ALA A 25 -5.50 28.66 18.05
C ALA A 25 -4.14 27.98 17.89
N GLU A 26 -3.79 27.12 18.83
CA GLU A 26 -2.60 26.29 18.76
C GLU A 26 -2.69 25.39 17.52
N VAL A 27 -1.57 25.26 16.80
CA VAL A 27 -1.53 24.40 15.60
C VAL A 27 -1.65 22.94 16.03
N ALA A 28 -2.67 22.27 15.48
CA ALA A 28 -2.88 20.85 15.72
C ALA A 28 -2.17 20.01 14.63
N PHE A 29 -1.34 19.06 15.07
CA PHE A 29 -0.67 18.11 14.20
C PHE A 29 -1.42 16.77 14.21
N ASP A 30 -1.83 16.30 13.04
CA ASP A 30 -2.59 15.07 12.84
C ASP A 30 -1.71 13.93 12.28
N GLY A 31 -0.59 13.70 12.95
CA GLY A 31 0.32 12.62 12.63
C GLY A 31 1.56 13.03 11.84
N VAL A 32 2.47 12.08 11.72
CA VAL A 32 3.71 12.17 10.94
C VAL A 32 3.96 10.86 10.19
N ALA A 33 4.54 10.96 8.99
CA ALA A 33 4.96 9.81 8.20
C ALA A 33 6.23 10.15 7.41
N ALA A 34 7.03 9.11 7.11
CA ALA A 34 8.13 9.17 6.17
C ALA A 34 7.89 8.15 5.05
N GLY A 35 8.24 8.47 3.80
CA GLY A 35 8.01 7.53 2.72
C GLY A 35 8.98 7.66 1.56
N ASP A 36 8.92 6.66 0.70
CA ASP A 36 9.81 6.49 -0.45
C ASP A 36 11.29 6.66 -0.09
N PRO A 37 11.79 5.97 0.95
CA PRO A 37 13.18 6.11 1.36
C PRO A 37 14.13 5.59 0.28
N SER A 38 15.22 6.33 0.09
CA SER A 38 16.34 5.93 -0.75
C SER A 38 17.64 5.87 0.06
N ALA A 39 18.77 5.72 -0.60
CA ALA A 39 20.07 5.77 0.07
C ALA A 39 20.44 7.19 0.55
N SER A 40 19.79 8.25 0.04
CA SER A 40 20.18 9.62 0.29
C SER A 40 19.02 10.58 0.55
N ASP A 41 17.77 10.11 0.47
CA ASP A 41 16.61 10.99 0.60
C ASP A 41 15.35 10.25 1.07
N VAL A 42 14.37 11.00 1.55
CA VAL A 42 13.06 10.53 2.01
C VAL A 42 12.03 11.66 1.87
N ILE A 43 10.77 11.33 1.74
CA ILE A 43 9.68 12.30 1.81
C ILE A 43 9.11 12.29 3.23
N LEU A 44 9.15 13.43 3.91
CA LEU A 44 8.52 13.63 5.23
C LEU A 44 7.12 14.21 5.05
N TRP A 45 6.16 13.70 5.79
CA TRP A 45 4.77 14.10 5.72
C TRP A 45 4.21 14.44 7.11
N THR A 46 3.36 15.46 7.17
CA THR A 46 2.45 15.73 8.29
C THR A 46 1.19 16.43 7.79
N ARG A 47 0.13 16.41 8.59
CA ARG A 47 -1.02 17.30 8.47
C ARG A 47 -0.99 18.25 9.67
N ALA A 48 -1.19 19.55 9.41
CA ALA A 48 -1.15 20.55 10.47
C ALA A 48 -2.23 21.61 10.26
N GLU A 49 -3.21 21.66 11.14
CA GLU A 49 -4.35 22.57 11.03
C GLU A 49 -4.15 23.82 11.92
N ASN A 50 -4.42 24.99 11.33
CA ASN A 50 -4.27 26.29 11.97
C ASN A 50 -5.57 27.09 11.86
N GLY A 51 -6.68 26.55 12.38
CA GLY A 51 -7.98 27.21 12.30
C GLY A 51 -8.43 27.56 10.88
N GLY A 52 -8.05 26.75 9.88
CA GLY A 52 -8.37 26.96 8.47
C GLY A 52 -7.43 27.91 7.72
N ALA A 53 -6.44 28.54 8.38
CA ALA A 53 -5.49 29.44 7.74
C ALA A 53 -4.28 28.70 7.17
N PRO A 54 -3.70 29.18 6.04
CA PRO A 54 -2.42 28.68 5.55
C PRO A 54 -1.32 28.78 6.60
N ILE A 55 -0.38 27.82 6.58
CA ILE A 55 0.71 27.76 7.56
C ILE A 55 2.02 27.32 6.90
N GLU A 56 3.12 27.92 7.32
CA GLU A 56 4.47 27.49 7.01
C GLU A 56 4.99 26.61 8.16
N LEU A 57 5.52 25.45 7.83
CA LEU A 57 6.07 24.46 8.76
C LEU A 57 7.56 24.24 8.51
N LYS A 58 8.28 23.88 9.57
CA LYS A 58 9.68 23.44 9.49
C LYS A 58 9.79 21.99 9.96
N ALA A 59 10.46 21.14 9.19
CA ALA A 59 10.86 19.82 9.62
C ALA A 59 12.32 19.86 10.07
N GLN A 60 12.62 19.32 11.26
CA GLN A 60 13.97 19.03 11.73
C GLN A 60 14.26 17.55 11.53
N ILE A 61 15.44 17.24 10.99
CA ILE A 61 15.95 15.89 10.82
C ILE A 61 17.24 15.76 11.64
N ALA A 62 17.34 14.72 12.46
CA ALA A 62 18.46 14.49 13.37
C ALA A 62 18.90 13.02 13.36
N THR A 63 20.13 12.76 13.77
CA THR A 63 20.67 11.41 13.95
C THR A 63 20.37 10.82 15.33
N ASP A 64 19.74 11.59 16.20
CA ASP A 64 19.36 11.17 17.56
C ASP A 64 17.97 11.66 17.94
N ALA A 65 17.27 10.89 18.79
CA ALA A 65 15.90 11.16 19.21
C ALA A 65 15.74 12.43 20.09
N SER A 66 16.84 12.95 20.66
CA SER A 66 16.84 14.18 21.45
C SER A 66 17.00 15.43 20.59
N PHE A 67 17.28 15.27 19.29
CA PHE A 67 17.57 16.34 18.35
C PHE A 67 18.78 17.20 18.73
N ALA A 68 19.77 16.60 19.41
CA ALA A 68 21.03 17.26 19.70
C ALA A 68 21.90 17.44 18.45
N ASN A 69 21.82 16.50 17.50
CA ASN A 69 22.56 16.50 16.24
C ASN A 69 21.62 16.66 15.05
N ILE A 70 21.10 17.87 14.85
CA ILE A 70 20.27 18.19 13.69
C ILE A 70 21.17 18.25 12.46
N VAL A 71 20.84 17.44 11.45
CA VAL A 71 21.60 17.37 10.17
C VAL A 71 20.95 18.20 9.07
N GLU A 72 19.63 18.40 9.16
CA GLU A 72 18.89 19.11 8.13
C GLU A 72 17.65 19.80 8.70
N ILE A 73 17.27 20.93 8.07
CA ILE A 73 15.99 21.61 8.31
C ILE A 73 15.36 21.91 6.96
N ARG A 74 14.11 21.50 6.78
CA ARG A 74 13.29 21.79 5.61
C ARG A 74 12.11 22.67 5.97
N THR A 75 11.70 23.51 5.05
CA THR A 75 10.55 24.41 5.21
C THR A 75 9.57 24.21 4.07
N GLY A 76 8.29 24.24 4.37
CA GLY A 76 7.23 24.22 3.38
C GLY A 76 5.92 24.73 3.94
N ALA A 77 5.02 25.11 3.04
CA ALA A 77 3.72 25.67 3.42
C ALA A 77 2.60 24.70 3.05
N THR A 78 1.52 24.78 3.80
CA THR A 78 0.28 24.07 3.50
C THR A 78 -0.95 24.96 3.69
N SER A 79 -2.07 24.51 3.14
CA SER A 79 -3.35 25.22 3.17
C SER A 79 -4.51 24.23 2.94
N ALA A 80 -5.73 24.73 3.01
CA ALA A 80 -6.93 23.97 2.69
C ALA A 80 -6.92 23.32 1.29
N ALA A 81 -6.14 23.84 0.34
CA ALA A 81 -6.02 23.25 -1.00
C ALA A 81 -5.35 21.86 -0.99
N ALA A 82 -4.55 21.56 0.04
CA ALA A 82 -3.94 20.25 0.29
C ALA A 82 -4.51 19.60 1.57
N ASP A 83 -5.69 20.01 2.00
CA ASP A 83 -6.27 19.60 3.29
C ASP A 83 -5.27 19.71 4.46
N PHE A 84 -4.46 20.77 4.45
CA PHE A 84 -3.43 21.04 5.44
C PHE A 84 -2.32 19.98 5.56
N THR A 85 -2.19 19.08 4.58
CA THR A 85 -1.05 18.17 4.48
C THR A 85 0.16 18.89 3.87
N VAL A 86 1.36 18.49 4.24
CA VAL A 86 2.61 18.95 3.65
C VAL A 86 3.56 17.78 3.43
N LYS A 87 4.26 17.78 2.30
CA LYS A 87 5.34 16.85 1.97
C LYS A 87 6.64 17.60 1.81
N LEU A 88 7.66 17.25 2.60
CA LEU A 88 8.97 17.89 2.58
C LEU A 88 10.03 16.84 2.25
N PRO A 89 10.77 17.01 1.15
CA PRO A 89 11.90 16.13 0.86
C PRO A 89 13.06 16.45 1.81
N ALA A 90 13.58 15.44 2.47
CA ALA A 90 14.90 15.46 3.09
C ALA A 90 15.89 14.78 2.15
N THR A 91 17.02 15.43 1.86
CA THR A 91 18.00 15.02 0.84
C THR A 91 19.42 15.07 1.41
N ASP A 92 20.37 14.55 0.64
CA ASP A 92 21.80 14.55 1.03
C ASP A 92 22.08 13.82 2.35
N LEU A 93 21.24 12.84 2.65
CA LEU A 93 21.36 12.00 3.85
C LEU A 93 22.42 10.91 3.64
N ALA A 94 23.03 10.45 4.73
CA ALA A 94 23.91 9.29 4.70
C ALA A 94 23.09 7.99 4.55
N GLY A 95 23.58 7.07 3.73
CA GLY A 95 22.97 5.76 3.55
C GLY A 95 23.07 4.85 4.78
N ASN A 96 22.21 3.85 4.88
CA ASN A 96 22.14 2.90 5.99
C ASN A 96 22.14 3.55 7.38
N THR A 97 21.44 4.68 7.49
CA THR A 97 21.46 5.51 8.70
C THR A 97 20.04 5.72 9.19
N ARG A 98 19.85 5.56 10.51
CA ARG A 98 18.59 5.88 11.17
C ARG A 98 18.53 7.35 11.50
N TYR A 99 17.42 7.99 11.13
CA TYR A 99 17.11 9.39 11.41
C TYR A 99 15.83 9.51 12.19
N PHE A 100 15.73 10.63 12.94
CA PHE A 100 14.54 11.08 13.64
C PHE A 100 14.10 12.41 13.05
N TYR A 101 12.79 12.65 12.98
CA TYR A 101 12.26 13.90 12.45
C TYR A 101 11.04 14.36 13.22
N ARG A 102 10.79 15.66 13.20
CA ARG A 102 9.60 16.31 13.77
C ARG A 102 9.31 17.61 13.04
N PHE A 103 8.07 18.05 13.10
CA PHE A 103 7.66 19.32 12.51
C PHE A 103 7.40 20.38 13.58
N PHE A 104 7.60 21.64 13.20
CA PHE A 104 7.39 22.82 14.01
C PHE A 104 6.49 23.80 13.29
N ALA A 105 5.58 24.42 14.05
CA ALA A 105 4.76 25.53 13.61
C ALA A 105 5.31 26.87 14.14
N PRO A 106 4.94 28.01 13.54
CA PRO A 106 5.39 29.35 13.95
C PRO A 106 4.95 29.75 15.38
N ASP A 107 3.91 29.14 15.92
CA ASP A 107 3.42 29.36 17.29
C ASP A 107 4.21 28.58 18.34
N GLY A 108 5.17 27.74 17.94
CA GLY A 108 5.97 26.88 18.81
C GLY A 108 5.42 25.46 18.99
N SER A 109 4.24 25.17 18.45
CA SER A 109 3.68 23.81 18.48
C SER A 109 4.59 22.84 17.71
N THR A 110 4.64 21.58 18.18
CA THR A 110 5.47 20.51 17.59
C THR A 110 4.67 19.25 17.34
N SER A 111 4.98 18.56 16.26
CA SER A 111 4.42 17.24 15.98
C SER A 111 4.99 16.15 16.90
N ALA A 112 4.41 14.96 16.84
CA ALA A 112 5.08 13.75 17.30
C ALA A 112 6.43 13.56 16.58
N THR A 113 7.34 12.79 17.20
CA THR A 113 8.61 12.39 16.56
C THR A 113 8.38 11.14 15.73
N GLY A 114 8.79 11.19 14.46
CA GLY A 114 8.90 10.03 13.61
C GLY A 114 10.36 9.60 13.41
N GLN A 115 10.56 8.43 12.84
CA GLN A 115 11.87 7.91 12.47
C GLN A 115 11.83 7.17 11.14
N PHE A 116 12.97 7.08 10.48
CA PHE A 116 13.17 6.30 9.26
C PHE A 116 14.62 5.83 9.15
N THR A 117 14.87 4.88 8.26
CA THR A 117 16.21 4.42 7.90
C THR A 117 16.40 4.57 6.40
N THR A 118 17.51 5.17 5.99
CA THR A 118 17.91 5.25 4.56
C THR A 118 18.42 3.90 4.08
N ALA A 119 18.26 3.62 2.78
CA ALA A 119 18.73 2.38 2.20
C ALA A 119 20.27 2.27 2.29
N PRO A 120 20.81 1.05 2.52
CA PRO A 120 22.23 0.78 2.33
C PRO A 120 22.66 1.07 0.88
N ALA A 121 23.93 1.42 0.68
CA ALA A 121 24.46 1.59 -0.67
C ALA A 121 24.38 0.27 -1.49
N PRO A 122 24.31 0.33 -2.82
CA PRO A 122 24.10 -0.84 -3.68
C PRO A 122 25.08 -2.00 -3.47
N ASN A 123 26.29 -1.72 -3.00
CA ASN A 123 27.31 -2.75 -2.76
C ASN A 123 27.42 -3.17 -1.29
N ASP A 124 26.63 -2.60 -0.39
CA ASP A 124 26.69 -2.90 1.03
C ASP A 124 25.93 -4.20 1.33
N LYS A 125 26.63 -5.16 1.92
CA LYS A 125 26.04 -6.40 2.42
C LYS A 125 25.45 -6.20 3.81
N ALA A 126 24.43 -5.37 3.89
CA ALA A 126 23.68 -5.14 5.12
C ALA A 126 22.48 -6.07 5.21
N GLU A 127 22.06 -6.40 6.44
CA GLU A 127 20.75 -7.00 6.68
C GLU A 127 19.67 -5.98 6.33
N VAL A 128 18.65 -6.42 5.61
CA VAL A 128 17.46 -5.61 5.27
C VAL A 128 16.22 -6.31 5.79
N ARG A 129 15.55 -5.67 6.74
CA ARG A 129 14.33 -6.17 7.37
C ARG A 129 13.16 -5.26 7.03
N PHE A 130 12.16 -5.78 6.39
CA PHE A 130 10.96 -5.02 6.04
C PHE A 130 9.69 -5.84 6.25
N ALA A 131 8.56 -5.16 6.33
CA ALA A 131 7.28 -5.83 6.40
C ALA A 131 6.32 -5.28 5.35
N PHE A 132 5.28 -6.05 5.05
CA PHE A 132 4.20 -5.59 4.20
C PHE A 132 2.85 -6.11 4.67
N SER A 133 1.82 -5.34 4.37
CA SER A 133 0.41 -5.69 4.47
C SER A 133 -0.43 -4.64 3.74
N GLY A 134 -1.76 -4.76 3.81
CA GLY A 134 -2.72 -3.81 3.25
C GLY A 134 -4.07 -3.95 3.92
N ASP A 135 -5.09 -3.37 3.30
CA ASP A 135 -6.50 -3.60 3.63
C ASP A 135 -6.86 -3.13 5.06
N ALA A 136 -6.94 -1.81 5.23
CA ALA A 136 -7.29 -1.15 6.48
C ALA A 136 -8.70 -0.54 6.42
N ASP A 137 -9.73 -1.38 6.54
CA ASP A 137 -11.12 -0.95 6.57
C ASP A 137 -11.46 -0.28 7.91
N GLY A 138 -12.00 0.93 7.86
CA GLY A 138 -12.39 1.70 9.04
C GLY A 138 -13.36 0.99 9.97
N ARG A 139 -14.10 -0.01 9.50
CA ARG A 139 -14.99 -0.85 10.33
C ARG A 139 -14.24 -1.77 11.30
N PHE A 140 -12.94 -1.97 11.09
CA PHE A 140 -12.08 -2.84 11.89
C PHE A 140 -11.07 -2.06 12.75
N ARG A 141 -11.14 -0.71 12.76
CA ARG A 141 -10.32 0.06 13.69
C ARG A 141 -10.53 -0.43 15.13
N PRO A 142 -9.47 -0.40 15.95
CA PRO A 142 -8.18 0.28 15.84
C PRO A 142 -6.99 -0.53 15.34
N TYR A 143 -7.12 -1.60 14.60
CA TYR A 143 -6.06 -2.42 13.98
C TYR A 143 -5.02 -3.01 14.97
N PRO A 144 -5.40 -3.81 15.96
CA PRO A 144 -4.45 -4.38 16.91
C PRO A 144 -3.41 -5.33 16.27
N SER A 145 -3.66 -5.79 15.04
CA SER A 145 -2.75 -6.63 14.26
C SER A 145 -1.38 -5.99 14.02
N ILE A 146 -1.32 -4.65 13.90
CA ILE A 146 -0.07 -3.92 13.63
C ILE A 146 0.56 -3.30 14.88
N ARG A 147 0.05 -3.58 16.08
CA ARG A 147 0.56 -2.99 17.33
C ARG A 147 2.06 -3.22 17.54
N ALA A 148 2.56 -4.39 17.17
CA ALA A 148 3.95 -4.76 17.34
C ALA A 148 4.88 -4.28 16.22
N ILE A 149 4.40 -3.60 15.18
CA ILE A 149 5.23 -3.19 14.04
C ILE A 149 6.36 -2.25 14.47
N ALA A 150 6.10 -1.32 15.39
CA ALA A 150 7.13 -0.41 15.89
C ALA A 150 8.30 -1.13 16.57
N GLU A 151 8.06 -2.31 17.14
CA GLU A 151 9.05 -3.14 17.83
C GLU A 151 9.88 -4.00 16.86
N GLN A 152 9.42 -4.20 15.62
CA GLN A 152 10.08 -5.03 14.61
C GLN A 152 11.38 -4.43 14.07
N LYS A 153 11.66 -3.14 14.36
CA LYS A 153 12.87 -2.43 13.89
C LYS A 153 13.08 -2.53 12.38
N LEU A 154 12.02 -2.29 11.63
CA LEU A 154 12.03 -2.39 10.17
C LEU A 154 12.89 -1.30 9.54
N ASN A 155 13.51 -1.61 8.41
CA ASN A 155 14.10 -0.61 7.52
C ASN A 155 13.01 0.17 6.79
N TYR A 156 11.95 -0.54 6.32
CA TYR A 156 10.78 0.07 5.69
C TYR A 156 9.55 -0.84 5.83
N PHE A 157 8.39 -0.26 5.61
CA PHE A 157 7.12 -0.97 5.50
C PHE A 157 6.54 -0.78 4.10
N VAL A 158 5.93 -1.80 3.52
CA VAL A 158 5.19 -1.69 2.26
C VAL A 158 3.69 -1.79 2.56
N PHE A 159 2.97 -0.69 2.36
CA PHE A 159 1.52 -0.68 2.44
C PHE A 159 0.96 -0.95 1.04
N ILE A 160 0.47 -2.17 0.83
CA ILE A 160 0.01 -2.61 -0.50
C ILE A 160 -1.48 -2.30 -0.65
N GLY A 161 -1.81 -1.02 -0.77
CA GLY A 161 -3.13 -0.52 -1.08
C GLY A 161 -4.21 -0.73 -0.03
N ASP A 162 -5.39 -0.23 -0.35
CA ASP A 162 -6.55 -0.21 0.53
C ASP A 162 -6.23 0.37 1.92
N THR A 163 -5.51 1.50 1.91
CA THR A 163 -5.16 2.24 3.13
C THR A 163 -6.38 2.89 3.79
N MET A 164 -7.48 2.93 3.06
CA MET A 164 -8.82 3.28 3.53
C MET A 164 -9.89 2.56 2.68
N TYR A 165 -11.11 2.53 3.17
CA TYR A 165 -12.29 2.03 2.45
C TYR A 165 -13.33 3.13 2.33
N GLU A 166 -13.94 3.28 1.13
CA GLU A 166 -14.97 4.27 0.85
C GLU A 166 -16.31 3.95 1.49
N THR A 167 -16.47 2.77 2.07
CA THR A 167 -17.70 2.31 2.72
C THR A 167 -18.00 3.08 4.02
N ALA A 168 -19.24 3.07 4.46
CA ALA A 168 -19.60 3.62 5.76
C ALA A 168 -18.93 2.83 6.89
N ASP A 169 -18.43 3.57 7.88
CA ASP A 169 -17.89 3.03 9.13
C ASP A 169 -18.50 3.80 10.33
N GLY A 170 -18.18 3.41 11.55
CA GLY A 170 -18.75 4.07 12.74
C GLY A 170 -18.39 5.56 12.87
N ALA A 171 -17.37 6.04 12.19
CA ALA A 171 -16.86 7.41 12.29
C ALA A 171 -17.28 8.31 11.13
N SER A 172 -17.60 7.74 9.97
CA SER A 172 -17.96 8.53 8.78
C SER A 172 -18.88 7.76 7.83
N PRO A 173 -19.74 8.48 7.07
CA PRO A 173 -20.60 7.88 6.05
C PRO A 173 -19.77 7.30 4.89
N ALA A 174 -20.43 6.54 4.02
CA ALA A 174 -19.83 6.13 2.76
C ALA A 174 -19.46 7.35 1.91
N VAL A 175 -18.36 7.25 1.18
CA VAL A 175 -17.93 8.27 0.23
C VAL A 175 -18.95 8.32 -0.93
N PRO A 176 -19.35 9.50 -1.42
CA PRO A 176 -20.19 9.62 -2.61
C PRO A 176 -19.52 8.96 -3.83
N VAL A 177 -20.28 8.14 -4.55
CA VAL A 177 -19.79 7.44 -5.73
C VAL A 177 -19.55 8.43 -6.86
N VAL A 178 -18.35 8.43 -7.42
CA VAL A 178 -17.98 9.15 -8.64
C VAL A 178 -17.39 8.18 -9.65
N SER A 179 -17.49 8.50 -10.94
CA SER A 179 -16.93 7.71 -12.02
C SER A 179 -16.11 8.58 -12.97
N GLY A 180 -15.43 7.96 -13.92
CA GLY A 180 -14.68 8.69 -14.95
C GLY A 180 -15.50 9.71 -15.74
N GLU A 181 -16.81 9.52 -15.83
CA GLU A 181 -17.72 10.46 -16.51
C GLU A 181 -18.16 11.64 -15.62
N THR A 182 -17.85 11.62 -14.32
CA THR A 182 -18.25 12.70 -13.40
C THR A 182 -17.43 13.97 -13.68
N THR A 183 -18.12 15.03 -14.13
CA THR A 183 -17.52 16.35 -14.40
C THR A 183 -18.04 17.44 -13.47
N ASP A 184 -19.03 17.15 -12.64
CA ASP A 184 -19.57 18.07 -11.64
C ASP A 184 -18.51 18.31 -10.54
N ARG A 185 -18.02 19.56 -10.48
CA ARG A 185 -16.95 19.95 -9.56
C ARG A 185 -17.38 19.93 -8.09
N ASP A 186 -18.65 20.21 -7.80
CA ASP A 186 -19.17 20.20 -6.42
C ASP A 186 -19.31 18.77 -5.92
N ALA A 187 -19.77 17.85 -6.77
CA ALA A 187 -19.79 16.42 -6.47
C ALA A 187 -18.37 15.87 -6.24
N LEU A 188 -17.41 16.25 -7.08
CA LEU A 188 -16.00 15.85 -6.93
C LEU A 188 -15.37 16.43 -5.68
N ALA A 189 -15.62 17.69 -5.33
CA ALA A 189 -15.12 18.30 -4.09
C ALA A 189 -15.72 17.63 -2.85
N THR A 190 -16.98 17.27 -2.89
CA THR A 190 -17.66 16.52 -1.82
C THR A 190 -17.03 15.13 -1.64
N ALA A 191 -16.81 14.41 -2.73
CA ALA A 191 -16.13 13.11 -2.69
C ALA A 191 -14.69 13.24 -2.16
N LEU A 192 -13.90 14.20 -2.64
CA LEU A 192 -12.53 14.47 -2.19
C LEU A 192 -12.48 14.70 -0.67
N THR A 193 -13.37 15.54 -0.15
CA THR A 193 -13.47 15.81 1.30
C THR A 193 -13.77 14.53 2.09
N ALA A 194 -14.66 13.69 1.57
CA ALA A 194 -15.01 12.43 2.21
C ALA A 194 -13.84 11.42 2.18
N TYR A 195 -13.06 11.36 1.09
CA TYR A 195 -11.84 10.55 1.01
C TYR A 195 -10.79 11.03 2.02
N ASN A 196 -10.52 12.33 2.06
CA ASN A 196 -9.60 12.93 3.04
C ASN A 196 -9.97 12.54 4.48
N GLN A 197 -11.27 12.60 4.80
CA GLN A 197 -11.74 12.21 6.13
C GLN A 197 -11.51 10.73 6.43
N LYS A 198 -11.66 9.83 5.44
CA LYS A 198 -11.37 8.39 5.62
C LYS A 198 -9.89 8.14 5.93
N TYR A 199 -8.98 8.75 5.18
CA TYR A 199 -7.55 8.66 5.46
C TYR A 199 -7.21 9.19 6.86
N LEU A 200 -7.73 10.37 7.20
CA LEU A 200 -7.48 10.99 8.50
C LEU A 200 -7.97 10.10 9.65
N ASN A 201 -9.17 9.53 9.53
CA ASN A 201 -9.73 8.63 10.53
C ASN A 201 -8.85 7.38 10.75
N ASN A 202 -8.27 6.82 9.69
CA ASN A 202 -7.37 5.67 9.81
C ASN A 202 -6.02 6.06 10.41
N VAL A 203 -5.48 7.23 10.08
CA VAL A 203 -4.24 7.75 10.68
C VAL A 203 -4.42 8.02 12.16
N LEU A 204 -5.48 8.71 12.57
CA LEU A 204 -5.73 9.09 13.96
C LEU A 204 -6.25 7.94 14.83
N GLY A 205 -6.80 6.89 14.22
CA GLY A 205 -7.37 5.76 14.96
C GLY A 205 -8.68 6.11 15.66
N VAL A 206 -9.57 6.79 15.00
CA VAL A 206 -10.94 7.06 15.49
C VAL A 206 -11.68 5.73 15.61
N ASP A 207 -12.28 5.47 16.78
CA ASP A 207 -13.05 4.27 17.02
C ASP A 207 -14.35 4.24 16.16
N PRO A 208 -15.02 3.09 16.03
CA PRO A 208 -16.27 2.99 15.27
C PRO A 208 -17.39 3.93 15.74
N THR A 209 -17.27 4.52 16.93
CA THR A 209 -18.25 5.51 17.45
C THR A 209 -17.85 6.95 17.14
N GLY A 210 -16.78 7.18 16.38
CA GLY A 210 -16.26 8.50 16.02
C GLY A 210 -15.46 9.19 17.13
N ARG A 211 -15.07 8.46 18.17
CA ARG A 211 -14.24 9.01 19.26
C ARG A 211 -12.77 8.77 18.95
N PRO A 212 -11.88 9.76 19.23
CA PRO A 212 -10.46 9.51 19.19
C PRO A 212 -10.11 8.31 20.06
N SER A 213 -9.38 7.36 19.51
CA SER A 213 -8.85 6.26 20.29
C SER A 213 -7.86 6.86 21.31
N ASN A 214 -8.23 6.86 22.58
CA ASN A 214 -7.40 7.42 23.66
C ASN A 214 -6.07 6.67 23.84
N SER A 215 -5.82 5.61 23.08
CA SER A 215 -4.64 4.77 23.25
C SER A 215 -3.50 5.11 22.30
N GLY A 216 -3.65 6.01 21.32
CA GLY A 216 -2.57 6.40 20.38
C GLY A 216 -1.84 5.24 19.67
N GLN A 217 -1.93 4.05 20.24
CA GLN A 217 -1.24 2.82 19.82
C GLN A 217 -2.06 1.93 18.89
N GLN A 218 -3.28 2.32 18.54
CA GLN A 218 -4.24 1.47 17.84
C GLN A 218 -4.76 2.13 16.56
N SER A 219 -3.92 2.88 15.89
CA SER A 219 -4.16 3.49 14.58
C SER A 219 -3.01 3.16 13.64
N LEU A 220 -3.06 3.63 12.41
CA LEU A 220 -1.92 3.53 11.50
C LEU A 220 -0.75 4.44 11.90
N GLN A 221 -1.00 5.47 12.72
CA GLN A 221 0.01 6.47 13.11
C GLN A 221 1.27 5.90 13.76
N PRO A 222 1.21 4.97 14.75
CA PRO A 222 2.42 4.38 15.32
C PRO A 222 3.30 3.66 14.29
N MET A 223 2.70 2.99 13.31
CA MET A 223 3.42 2.36 12.22
C MET A 223 4.10 3.41 11.33
N PHE A 224 3.37 4.43 10.88
CA PHE A 224 3.92 5.49 10.04
C PHE A 224 5.01 6.33 10.75
N ALA A 225 4.91 6.50 12.06
CA ALA A 225 5.94 7.17 12.84
C ALA A 225 7.18 6.29 13.09
N ALA A 226 7.03 4.97 13.13
CA ALA A 226 8.10 4.04 13.49
C ALA A 226 9.04 3.69 12.33
N THR A 227 8.58 3.81 11.08
CA THR A 227 9.38 3.43 9.90
C THR A 227 8.89 4.14 8.65
N ALA A 228 9.79 4.36 7.70
CA ALA A 228 9.37 4.85 6.38
C ALA A 228 8.54 3.79 5.65
N SER A 229 7.64 4.24 4.79
CA SER A 229 6.78 3.37 4.00
C SER A 229 6.89 3.61 2.50
N TYR A 230 6.74 2.54 1.74
CA TYR A 230 6.29 2.57 0.35
C TYR A 230 4.80 2.28 0.36
N THR A 231 4.03 3.00 -0.44
CA THR A 231 2.56 2.83 -0.46
C THR A 231 2.10 2.63 -1.89
N LEU A 232 1.30 1.59 -2.11
CA LEU A 232 0.65 1.32 -3.38
C LEU A 232 -0.79 1.82 -3.35
N LEU A 233 -1.33 2.01 -4.53
CA LEU A 233 -2.74 2.32 -4.76
C LEU A 233 -3.47 1.02 -5.08
N ASP A 234 -4.66 0.79 -4.48
CA ASP A 234 -5.51 -0.34 -4.80
C ASP A 234 -6.95 0.10 -5.15
N ASN A 235 -7.91 -0.81 -5.13
CA ASN A 235 -9.24 -0.51 -5.66
C ASN A 235 -10.04 0.45 -4.75
N HIS A 236 -9.92 0.41 -3.45
CA HIS A 236 -10.67 1.27 -2.54
C HIS A 236 -10.20 2.72 -2.59
N GLU A 237 -8.94 3.00 -2.86
CA GLU A 237 -8.46 4.35 -3.16
C GLU A 237 -9.13 4.94 -4.40
N LEU A 238 -9.65 4.10 -5.30
CA LEU A 238 -10.30 4.47 -6.56
C LEU A 238 -11.80 4.14 -6.57
N GLY A 239 -12.46 4.23 -5.41
CA GLY A 239 -13.90 4.06 -5.27
C GLY A 239 -14.37 2.64 -5.56
N ASN A 240 -13.64 1.67 -5.07
CA ASN A 240 -13.94 0.25 -5.26
C ASN A 240 -14.29 -0.07 -6.73
N ARG A 241 -13.38 0.23 -7.63
CA ARG A 241 -13.43 -0.01 -9.07
C ARG A 241 -14.15 1.04 -9.93
N SER A 242 -14.72 2.09 -9.36
CA SER A 242 -15.42 3.10 -10.17
C SER A 242 -14.46 3.99 -10.99
N LEU A 243 -13.24 4.19 -10.51
CA LEU A 243 -12.23 5.04 -11.13
C LEU A 243 -10.97 4.30 -11.59
N GLN A 244 -10.82 3.00 -11.31
CA GLN A 244 -9.76 2.23 -11.93
C GLN A 244 -9.82 2.40 -13.44
N SER A 245 -8.69 2.30 -14.13
CA SER A 245 -8.71 2.22 -15.59
C SER A 245 -9.71 1.13 -16.01
N GLY A 246 -10.63 1.43 -16.88
CA GLY A 246 -11.76 0.56 -17.17
C GLY A 246 -12.80 0.43 -16.04
N GLY A 247 -13.08 1.49 -15.32
CA GLY A 247 -14.00 1.55 -14.17
C GLY A 247 -15.43 1.12 -14.43
N ALA A 248 -16.32 1.41 -13.50
CA ALA A 248 -17.74 1.07 -13.59
C ALA A 248 -18.60 2.32 -13.87
N PRO A 249 -19.70 2.18 -14.64
CA PRO A 249 -20.68 3.27 -14.79
C PRO A 249 -21.27 3.70 -13.45
N PRO A 250 -21.74 4.95 -13.33
CA PRO A 250 -22.43 5.43 -12.14
C PRO A 250 -23.61 4.51 -11.77
N ASN A 251 -23.73 4.18 -10.49
CA ASN A 251 -24.80 3.35 -9.95
C ASN A 251 -24.90 1.90 -10.52
N ALA A 252 -23.89 1.46 -11.26
CA ALA A 252 -23.85 0.06 -11.70
C ALA A 252 -23.53 -0.88 -10.53
N PRO A 253 -23.96 -2.15 -10.58
CA PRO A 253 -23.52 -3.14 -9.62
C PRO A 253 -21.99 -3.21 -9.58
N GLN A 254 -21.44 -3.41 -8.38
CA GLN A 254 -20.00 -3.53 -8.17
C GLN A 254 -19.37 -4.48 -9.21
N GLY A 255 -18.29 -4.01 -9.83
CA GLY A 255 -17.55 -4.78 -10.80
C GLY A 255 -18.19 -4.85 -12.19
N THR A 256 -19.17 -4.01 -12.52
CA THR A 256 -19.62 -3.84 -13.90
C THR A 256 -18.59 -3.02 -14.67
N PRO A 257 -18.08 -3.50 -15.81
CA PRO A 257 -17.17 -2.72 -16.64
C PRO A 257 -17.85 -1.48 -17.22
N ASP A 258 -17.08 -0.40 -17.38
CA ASP A 258 -17.53 0.80 -18.09
C ASP A 258 -17.01 0.80 -19.52
N PRO A 259 -17.87 0.57 -20.53
CA PRO A 259 -17.43 0.53 -21.93
C PRO A 259 -16.92 1.89 -22.45
N ALA A 260 -17.23 3.01 -21.78
CA ALA A 260 -16.73 4.31 -22.16
C ALA A 260 -15.21 4.44 -21.94
N PHE A 261 -14.64 3.63 -21.06
CA PHE A 261 -13.22 3.60 -20.71
C PHE A 261 -12.52 2.29 -21.10
N ASP A 262 -13.06 1.56 -22.07
CA ASP A 262 -12.35 0.45 -22.70
C ASP A 262 -11.35 0.99 -23.73
N VAL A 263 -10.08 0.94 -23.38
CA VAL A 263 -8.99 1.45 -24.23
C VAL A 263 -8.92 0.74 -25.59
N ASN A 264 -9.36 -0.53 -25.68
CA ASN A 264 -9.35 -1.28 -26.93
C ASN A 264 -10.47 -0.86 -27.89
N THR A 265 -11.57 -0.32 -27.37
CA THR A 265 -12.73 0.11 -28.17
C THR A 265 -12.84 1.62 -28.30
N THR A 266 -12.51 2.35 -27.25
CA THR A 266 -12.67 3.83 -27.21
C THR A 266 -11.34 4.57 -27.16
N GLY A 267 -10.24 3.93 -26.78
CA GLY A 267 -8.94 4.55 -26.55
C GLY A 267 -8.85 5.40 -25.28
N ASN A 268 -9.86 5.34 -24.41
CA ASN A 268 -9.92 6.15 -23.19
C ASN A 268 -9.47 5.37 -21.96
N TYR A 269 -8.79 6.07 -21.04
CA TYR A 269 -8.48 5.61 -19.69
C TYR A 269 -9.09 6.55 -18.64
N ASN A 270 -9.57 5.99 -17.54
CA ASN A 270 -10.04 6.78 -16.40
C ASN A 270 -8.96 7.69 -15.80
N ASN A 271 -7.71 7.27 -15.78
CA ASN A 271 -6.60 8.02 -15.16
C ASN A 271 -6.38 9.43 -15.71
N LYS A 272 -6.91 9.76 -16.88
CA LYS A 272 -6.90 11.12 -17.46
C LYS A 272 -8.15 11.94 -17.14
N THR A 273 -9.15 11.36 -16.51
CA THR A 273 -10.40 12.07 -16.20
C THR A 273 -10.22 12.99 -15.00
N LEU A 274 -11.05 14.03 -14.94
CA LEU A 274 -11.07 14.96 -13.81
C LEU A 274 -11.39 14.22 -12.49
N ALA A 275 -12.31 13.24 -12.54
CA ALA A 275 -12.71 12.47 -11.38
C ALA A 275 -11.53 11.64 -10.82
N PHE A 276 -10.81 10.87 -11.67
CA PHE A 276 -9.64 10.12 -11.25
C PHE A 276 -8.59 11.04 -10.62
N GLN A 277 -8.23 12.13 -11.31
CA GLN A 277 -7.21 13.07 -10.82
C GLN A 277 -7.61 13.71 -9.48
N THR A 278 -8.89 14.02 -9.30
CA THR A 278 -9.40 14.58 -8.05
C THR A 278 -9.30 13.59 -6.90
N ILE A 279 -9.68 12.34 -7.11
CA ILE A 279 -9.65 11.33 -6.03
C ILE A 279 -8.23 10.84 -5.78
N ALA A 280 -7.44 10.60 -6.83
CA ALA A 280 -6.03 10.27 -6.69
C ALA A 280 -5.23 11.36 -5.95
N LYS A 281 -5.65 12.63 -6.02
CA LYS A 281 -5.07 13.71 -5.22
C LYS A 281 -5.21 13.44 -3.72
N SER A 282 -6.34 12.93 -3.23
CA SER A 282 -6.49 12.56 -1.82
C SER A 282 -5.46 11.52 -1.40
N TYR A 283 -5.29 10.46 -2.20
CA TYR A 283 -4.23 9.47 -1.96
C TYR A 283 -2.84 10.12 -1.92
N LEU A 284 -2.52 10.95 -2.91
CA LEU A 284 -1.23 11.63 -2.98
C LEU A 284 -1.01 12.62 -1.82
N ASP A 285 -2.03 13.32 -1.36
CA ASP A 285 -1.93 14.27 -0.25
C ASP A 285 -1.70 13.57 1.09
N TYR A 286 -2.28 12.38 1.29
CA TYR A 286 -2.23 11.66 2.57
C TYR A 286 -1.09 10.63 2.69
N HIS A 287 -0.32 10.41 1.62
CA HIS A 287 0.83 9.49 1.67
C HIS A 287 2.14 10.21 1.35
N PRO A 288 3.24 9.89 2.04
CA PRO A 288 4.55 10.47 1.80
C PRO A 288 5.21 9.90 0.54
N THR A 289 4.50 9.96 -0.59
CA THR A 289 4.97 9.41 -1.86
C THR A 289 5.62 10.47 -2.73
N ARG A 290 6.58 10.07 -3.57
CA ARG A 290 7.12 10.87 -4.67
C ARG A 290 6.06 10.97 -5.76
N VAL A 291 5.99 12.12 -6.40
CA VAL A 291 5.10 12.32 -7.54
C VAL A 291 5.95 12.60 -8.77
N ALA A 292 6.09 11.61 -9.63
CA ALA A 292 6.57 11.80 -10.99
C ALA A 292 5.37 11.85 -11.95
N ILE A 293 5.51 12.55 -13.06
CA ILE A 293 4.48 12.61 -14.11
C ILE A 293 5.04 11.93 -15.36
N LEU A 294 4.31 10.95 -15.87
CA LEU A 294 4.71 10.23 -17.08
C LEU A 294 4.83 11.20 -18.27
N GLY A 295 5.95 11.11 -18.98
CA GLY A 295 6.24 11.94 -20.14
C GLY A 295 6.69 13.37 -19.82
N ALA A 296 6.74 13.77 -18.55
CA ALA A 296 7.34 15.04 -18.14
C ALA A 296 8.83 14.86 -17.83
N PRO A 297 9.66 15.92 -17.95
CA PRO A 297 11.01 15.88 -17.42
C PRO A 297 10.99 15.55 -15.94
N ALA A 298 11.93 14.70 -15.49
CA ALA A 298 12.07 14.35 -14.09
C ALA A 298 12.23 15.64 -13.25
N THR A 299 11.25 15.95 -12.44
CA THR A 299 11.29 17.12 -11.55
C THR A 299 11.81 16.66 -10.19
N GLY A 300 13.09 16.94 -9.92
CA GLY A 300 13.62 17.07 -8.56
C GLY A 300 13.79 15.80 -7.72
N TYR A 301 13.11 14.71 -8.03
CA TYR A 301 13.22 13.44 -7.31
C TYR A 301 13.59 12.34 -8.30
N ALA A 302 14.86 11.99 -8.38
CA ALA A 302 15.29 10.84 -9.15
C ALA A 302 14.58 9.59 -8.58
N LEU A 303 13.91 8.84 -9.45
CA LEU A 303 13.55 7.46 -9.13
C LEU A 303 14.87 6.73 -8.90
N VAL A 304 15.08 6.23 -7.69
CA VAL A 304 16.33 5.57 -7.31
C VAL A 304 16.19 4.08 -7.67
N GLY A 305 17.26 3.48 -8.15
CA GLY A 305 17.27 2.10 -8.63
C GLY A 305 17.70 2.01 -10.09
N PRO A 306 17.74 0.82 -10.69
CA PRO A 306 18.03 0.68 -12.11
C PRO A 306 17.07 1.55 -12.94
N GLN A 307 17.62 2.54 -13.61
CA GLN A 307 16.85 3.41 -14.50
C GLN A 307 16.68 2.71 -15.84
N VAL A 308 15.48 2.26 -16.14
CA VAL A 308 15.17 1.59 -17.40
C VAL A 308 14.26 2.48 -18.23
N THR A 309 14.69 2.77 -19.43
CA THR A 309 13.88 3.52 -20.38
C THR A 309 12.89 2.55 -21.04
N ALA A 310 11.61 2.73 -20.77
CA ALA A 310 10.54 2.06 -21.50
C ALA A 310 10.00 2.98 -22.60
N PRO A 311 9.42 2.45 -23.68
CA PRO A 311 8.75 3.25 -24.68
C PRO A 311 7.65 4.10 -24.07
N ALA A 312 7.50 5.33 -24.54
CA ALA A 312 6.41 6.19 -24.08
C ALA A 312 5.04 5.57 -24.45
N ASP A 313 4.12 5.57 -23.49
CA ASP A 313 2.72 5.25 -23.75
C ASP A 313 1.91 6.57 -23.77
N PRO A 314 1.53 7.08 -24.95
CA PRO A 314 0.82 8.35 -25.05
C PRO A 314 -0.53 8.34 -24.32
N ARG A 315 -1.10 7.14 -24.05
CA ARG A 315 -2.36 7.01 -23.31
C ARG A 315 -2.21 7.41 -21.84
N SER A 316 -1.02 7.21 -21.26
CA SER A 316 -0.72 7.50 -19.86
C SER A 316 0.12 8.76 -19.64
N ASN A 317 0.60 9.42 -20.69
CA ASN A 317 1.34 10.68 -20.57
C ASN A 317 0.52 11.74 -19.85
N GLY A 318 1.15 12.44 -18.91
CA GLY A 318 0.53 13.48 -18.09
C GLY A 318 -0.18 12.95 -16.84
N THR A 319 -0.13 11.65 -16.57
CA THR A 319 -0.67 11.04 -15.34
C THR A 319 0.43 10.80 -14.31
N PRO A 320 0.12 10.68 -12.99
CA PRO A 320 1.09 10.31 -11.99
C PRO A 320 1.70 8.94 -12.29
N GLN A 321 3.02 8.83 -12.16
CA GLN A 321 3.74 7.56 -12.19
C GLN A 321 3.94 7.09 -10.76
N LEU A 322 3.30 5.98 -10.40
CA LEU A 322 3.34 5.38 -9.07
C LEU A 322 4.18 4.09 -9.02
N TYR A 323 4.79 3.70 -10.13
CA TYR A 323 5.70 2.55 -10.19
C TYR A 323 7.15 3.00 -10.28
N PHE A 324 8.01 2.33 -9.53
CA PHE A 324 9.45 2.60 -9.46
C PHE A 324 10.20 1.41 -8.84
N ALA A 325 11.53 1.49 -8.79
CA ALA A 325 12.37 0.51 -8.12
C ALA A 325 13.39 1.17 -7.21
N GLN A 326 13.70 0.53 -6.08
CA GLN A 326 14.69 0.97 -5.11
C GLN A 326 15.54 -0.21 -4.66
N GLN A 327 16.84 -0.14 -4.91
CA GLN A 327 17.78 -1.12 -4.40
C GLN A 327 18.08 -0.90 -2.91
N TRP A 328 18.07 -1.97 -2.13
CA TRP A 328 18.36 -2.00 -0.71
C TRP A 328 19.60 -2.87 -0.45
N GLY A 329 20.78 -2.23 -0.44
CA GLY A 329 22.06 -2.93 -0.32
C GLY A 329 22.38 -3.83 -1.52
N ALA A 330 23.30 -4.74 -1.33
CA ALA A 330 23.77 -5.66 -2.39
C ALA A 330 22.77 -6.80 -2.68
N ASN A 331 21.92 -7.14 -1.71
CA ASN A 331 21.19 -8.41 -1.74
C ASN A 331 19.73 -8.27 -2.15
N SER A 332 19.15 -7.07 -2.23
CA SER A 332 17.74 -6.92 -2.55
C SER A 332 17.40 -5.66 -3.34
N ILE A 333 16.36 -5.76 -4.15
CA ILE A 333 15.69 -4.64 -4.80
C ILE A 333 14.19 -4.74 -4.56
N TYR A 334 13.60 -3.62 -4.14
CA TYR A 334 12.16 -3.42 -4.08
C TYR A 334 11.68 -2.83 -5.41
N VAL A 335 10.62 -3.40 -5.97
CA VAL A 335 10.02 -2.97 -7.23
C VAL A 335 8.53 -2.76 -7.00
N GLN A 336 8.08 -1.52 -7.05
CA GLN A 336 6.67 -1.15 -6.93
C GLN A 336 6.00 -1.10 -8.29
N THR A 337 4.82 -1.69 -8.40
CA THR A 337 3.97 -1.59 -9.59
C THR A 337 2.68 -0.83 -9.29
N ASP A 338 1.94 -0.50 -10.33
CA ASP A 338 0.59 0.06 -10.28
C ASP A 338 -0.29 -0.73 -11.25
N ASP A 339 -1.07 -1.65 -10.73
CA ASP A 339 -1.97 -2.52 -11.49
C ASP A 339 -3.41 -1.98 -11.52
N ARG A 340 -3.63 -0.73 -11.10
CA ARG A 340 -4.96 -0.10 -11.07
C ARG A 340 -5.12 1.05 -12.08
N SER A 341 -4.07 1.83 -12.32
CA SER A 341 -4.16 3.07 -13.14
C SER A 341 -4.07 2.82 -14.65
N TYR A 342 -3.49 1.70 -15.09
CA TYR A 342 -3.15 1.48 -16.51
C TYR A 342 -3.80 0.25 -17.13
N ARG A 343 -4.66 -0.42 -16.41
CA ARG A 343 -5.30 -1.68 -16.83
C ARG A 343 -6.44 -1.46 -17.80
N ASP A 344 -6.66 -2.46 -18.66
CA ASP A 344 -7.88 -2.53 -19.45
C ASP A 344 -9.12 -2.77 -18.58
N ILE A 345 -10.29 -2.50 -19.16
CA ILE A 345 -11.58 -2.79 -18.53
C ILE A 345 -11.64 -4.24 -18.06
N ARG A 346 -12.15 -4.45 -16.84
CA ARG A 346 -12.39 -5.81 -16.35
C ARG A 346 -13.40 -6.54 -17.26
N LEU A 347 -13.26 -7.85 -17.40
CA LEU A 347 -14.16 -8.65 -18.24
C LEU A 347 -15.57 -8.69 -17.67
N ALA A 348 -16.56 -8.40 -18.52
CA ALA A 348 -17.96 -8.56 -18.17
C ALA A 348 -18.30 -10.04 -17.96
N LYS A 349 -19.20 -10.31 -17.01
CA LYS A 349 -19.75 -11.64 -16.80
C LYS A 349 -20.60 -12.04 -18.01
N LEU A 350 -20.42 -13.26 -18.50
CA LEU A 350 -21.32 -13.85 -19.48
C LEU A 350 -22.60 -14.39 -18.82
N ALA A 351 -23.72 -14.28 -19.51
CA ALA A 351 -25.01 -14.78 -19.02
C ALA A 351 -24.92 -16.30 -18.71
N GLY A 352 -25.41 -16.68 -17.53
CA GLY A 352 -25.49 -18.09 -17.12
C GLY A 352 -24.21 -18.66 -16.52
N ASN A 353 -23.06 -18.01 -16.68
CA ASN A 353 -21.78 -18.49 -16.15
C ASN A 353 -21.28 -17.62 -14.99
N ARG A 354 -20.74 -18.23 -13.94
CA ARG A 354 -20.31 -17.56 -12.70
C ARG A 354 -18.88 -17.87 -12.29
N THR A 355 -18.13 -18.62 -13.09
CA THR A 355 -16.76 -19.02 -12.73
C THR A 355 -15.71 -18.18 -13.44
N ILE A 356 -14.46 -18.22 -13.01
CA ILE A 356 -13.37 -17.56 -13.74
C ILE A 356 -13.26 -18.08 -15.16
N ASP A 357 -13.67 -19.31 -15.41
CA ASP A 357 -13.66 -19.96 -16.72
C ASP A 357 -14.67 -19.35 -17.70
N ASP A 358 -15.64 -18.55 -17.19
CA ASP A 358 -16.58 -17.84 -18.07
C ASP A 358 -15.89 -16.73 -18.88
N VAL A 359 -14.71 -16.32 -18.48
CA VAL A 359 -13.91 -15.35 -19.22
C VAL A 359 -13.15 -15.99 -20.40
N GLY A 360 -12.89 -17.30 -20.33
CA GLY A 360 -12.34 -18.10 -21.41
C GLY A 360 -11.25 -17.39 -22.20
N ASN A 361 -11.31 -17.47 -23.50
CA ASN A 361 -10.35 -16.87 -24.42
C ASN A 361 -10.27 -15.33 -24.33
N ARG A 362 -11.21 -14.67 -23.68
CA ARG A 362 -11.15 -13.21 -23.49
C ARG A 362 -10.02 -12.82 -22.54
N ALA A 363 -9.81 -13.56 -21.44
CA ALA A 363 -8.70 -13.33 -20.53
C ALA A 363 -7.35 -13.71 -21.13
N ASP A 364 -7.35 -14.57 -22.14
CA ASP A 364 -6.17 -15.05 -22.85
C ASP A 364 -5.81 -14.19 -24.07
N ASN A 365 -6.56 -13.12 -24.32
CA ASN A 365 -6.25 -12.17 -25.39
C ASN A 365 -4.92 -11.45 -25.09
N PRO A 366 -3.88 -11.61 -25.93
CA PRO A 366 -2.57 -11.00 -25.71
C PRO A 366 -2.55 -9.47 -25.84
N ALA A 367 -3.62 -8.86 -26.35
CA ALA A 367 -3.76 -7.41 -26.40
C ALA A 367 -4.24 -6.80 -25.07
N ARG A 368 -4.75 -7.62 -24.14
CA ARG A 368 -5.19 -7.14 -22.83
C ARG A 368 -4.02 -6.92 -21.90
N THR A 369 -4.10 -5.83 -21.14
CA THR A 369 -3.05 -5.45 -20.20
C THR A 369 -3.59 -5.13 -18.81
N MET A 370 -2.84 -5.49 -17.78
CA MET A 370 -3.02 -5.13 -16.38
C MET A 370 -2.15 -3.94 -16.00
N LEU A 371 -0.90 -3.93 -16.46
CA LEU A 371 0.10 -2.94 -16.12
C LEU A 371 0.21 -1.80 -17.15
N GLY A 372 -0.38 -1.96 -18.32
CA GLY A 372 -0.07 -1.13 -19.47
C GLY A 372 1.27 -1.53 -20.11
N SER A 373 1.40 -1.34 -21.41
CA SER A 373 2.59 -1.80 -22.15
C SER A 373 3.89 -1.15 -21.69
N THR A 374 3.85 0.11 -21.32
CA THR A 374 5.03 0.86 -20.87
C THR A 374 5.53 0.35 -19.52
N GLN A 375 4.64 0.20 -18.55
CA GLN A 375 5.03 -0.32 -17.23
C GLN A 375 5.48 -1.78 -17.30
N LEU A 376 4.80 -2.62 -18.09
CA LEU A 376 5.21 -4.02 -18.25
C LEU A 376 6.65 -4.14 -18.82
N GLN A 377 6.97 -3.37 -19.87
CA GLN A 377 8.31 -3.36 -20.44
C GLN A 377 9.35 -2.81 -19.46
N TRP A 378 9.00 -1.78 -18.69
CA TRP A 378 9.84 -1.27 -17.62
C TRP A 378 10.09 -2.33 -16.54
N LEU A 379 9.07 -3.07 -16.10
CA LEU A 379 9.19 -4.14 -15.11
C LEU A 379 10.08 -5.28 -15.64
N GLU A 380 9.84 -5.75 -16.86
CA GLU A 380 10.66 -6.78 -17.51
C GLU A 380 12.14 -6.35 -17.56
N ALA A 381 12.41 -5.11 -17.99
CA ALA A 381 13.77 -4.58 -18.08
C ALA A 381 14.41 -4.36 -16.69
N THR A 382 13.65 -3.91 -15.69
CA THR A 382 14.13 -3.73 -14.31
C THR A 382 14.55 -5.07 -13.70
N LEU A 383 13.74 -6.11 -13.87
CA LEU A 383 14.05 -7.44 -13.36
C LEU A 383 15.28 -8.05 -14.06
N LEU A 384 15.39 -7.86 -15.37
CA LEU A 384 16.55 -8.31 -16.15
C LEU A 384 17.82 -7.58 -15.72
N GLN A 385 17.77 -6.26 -15.53
CA GLN A 385 18.90 -5.47 -15.05
C GLN A 385 19.33 -5.93 -13.66
N ALA A 386 18.36 -6.10 -12.73
CA ALA A 386 18.67 -6.59 -11.38
C ALA A 386 19.35 -7.99 -11.40
N GLN A 387 18.95 -8.86 -12.35
CA GLN A 387 19.61 -10.15 -12.54
C GLN A 387 21.06 -9.99 -13.08
N GLN A 388 21.26 -9.10 -14.04
CA GLN A 388 22.59 -8.79 -14.60
C GLN A 388 23.52 -8.18 -13.54
N ASP A 389 22.98 -7.33 -12.68
CA ASP A 389 23.69 -6.71 -11.53
C ASP A 389 23.89 -7.69 -10.36
N ARG A 390 23.41 -8.94 -10.51
CA ARG A 390 23.54 -10.01 -9.52
C ARG A 390 22.90 -9.69 -8.18
N ILE A 391 21.82 -8.91 -8.17
CA ILE A 391 21.03 -8.68 -6.97
C ILE A 391 20.23 -9.96 -6.69
N PRO A 392 20.47 -10.68 -5.59
CA PRO A 392 19.80 -11.95 -5.34
C PRO A 392 18.28 -11.83 -5.32
N TRP A 393 17.71 -10.97 -4.49
CA TRP A 393 16.26 -10.90 -4.25
C TRP A 393 15.61 -9.75 -5.00
N LYS A 394 14.53 -10.04 -5.75
CA LYS A 394 13.67 -9.07 -6.45
C LYS A 394 12.28 -9.16 -5.85
N PHE A 395 11.93 -8.21 -4.98
CA PHE A 395 10.61 -8.11 -4.35
C PHE A 395 9.70 -7.21 -5.18
N VAL A 396 8.72 -7.80 -5.84
CA VAL A 396 7.77 -7.10 -6.71
C VAL A 396 6.47 -6.90 -5.95
N ALA A 397 6.20 -5.67 -5.49
CA ALA A 397 4.94 -5.32 -4.87
C ALA A 397 3.88 -5.02 -5.94
N ILE A 398 2.77 -5.72 -5.86
CA ILE A 398 1.62 -5.62 -6.75
C ILE A 398 0.35 -5.82 -5.93
N SER A 399 -0.67 -4.99 -6.14
CA SER A 399 -1.81 -5.04 -5.22
C SER A 399 -2.64 -6.31 -5.39
N SER A 400 -2.87 -6.76 -6.62
CA SER A 400 -3.70 -7.94 -6.89
C SER A 400 -2.91 -9.25 -6.91
N PRO A 401 -3.45 -10.35 -6.35
CA PRO A 401 -2.82 -11.67 -6.41
C PRO A 401 -2.56 -12.16 -7.83
N ILE A 402 -1.31 -12.62 -8.08
CA ILE A 402 -0.86 -13.06 -9.41
C ILE A 402 -1.03 -14.58 -9.63
N ASP A 403 -1.37 -15.33 -8.60
CA ASP A 403 -1.45 -16.80 -8.64
C ASP A 403 -2.77 -17.36 -9.20
N GLN A 404 -3.72 -16.54 -9.56
CA GLN A 404 -5.05 -16.94 -10.04
C GLN A 404 -5.89 -17.77 -9.06
N VAL A 405 -5.53 -17.82 -7.79
CA VAL A 405 -6.27 -18.55 -6.77
C VAL A 405 -7.46 -17.74 -6.30
N GLY A 406 -8.34 -17.38 -7.15
CA GLY A 406 -9.63 -16.88 -6.73
C GLY A 406 -10.50 -18.04 -6.27
N GLY A 407 -10.62 -18.29 -4.98
CA GLY A 407 -11.57 -19.27 -4.45
C GLY A 407 -13.01 -18.79 -4.50
N ALA A 408 -13.22 -17.50 -4.57
CA ALA A 408 -14.54 -16.92 -4.67
C ALA A 408 -15.10 -17.02 -6.09
N PRO A 409 -16.42 -17.13 -6.21
CA PRO A 409 -17.03 -17.02 -7.50
C PRO A 409 -16.71 -15.63 -8.08
N VAL A 410 -15.56 -15.50 -8.75
CA VAL A 410 -15.48 -14.92 -10.03
C VAL A 410 -15.55 -13.41 -10.21
N GLN A 411 -16.06 -12.63 -9.29
CA GLN A 411 -16.14 -11.19 -9.56
C GLN A 411 -14.74 -10.57 -9.49
N ASP A 412 -13.97 -10.93 -8.51
CA ASP A 412 -12.64 -10.39 -8.29
C ASP A 412 -11.57 -11.06 -9.16
N GLY A 413 -11.70 -12.35 -9.46
CA GLY A 413 -10.85 -13.02 -10.45
C GLY A 413 -10.82 -12.36 -11.83
N LYS A 414 -11.88 -11.65 -12.22
CA LYS A 414 -11.92 -10.85 -13.45
C LYS A 414 -11.23 -9.49 -13.30
N SER A 415 -11.11 -9.01 -12.08
CA SER A 415 -10.40 -7.78 -11.72
C SER A 415 -8.94 -8.03 -11.43
N TRP A 416 -8.56 -9.26 -11.08
CA TRP A 416 -7.19 -9.71 -10.86
C TRP A 416 -6.57 -10.27 -12.12
N TRP A 417 -5.38 -10.81 -12.01
CA TRP A 417 -4.61 -11.38 -13.10
C TRP A 417 -5.32 -12.52 -13.84
N GLY A 418 -6.30 -13.16 -13.23
CA GLY A 418 -7.20 -14.10 -13.90
C GLY A 418 -7.98 -13.52 -15.08
N GLY A 419 -8.20 -12.20 -15.10
CA GLY A 419 -8.78 -11.46 -16.22
C GLY A 419 -7.77 -11.02 -17.30
N TYR A 420 -6.47 -11.22 -17.07
CA TYR A 420 -5.34 -10.76 -17.89
C TYR A 420 -4.28 -11.85 -18.04
N ARG A 421 -4.71 -13.09 -18.26
CA ARG A 421 -3.86 -14.29 -18.22
C ARG A 421 -2.71 -14.26 -19.21
N ALA A 422 -2.95 -13.75 -20.43
CA ALA A 422 -1.90 -13.65 -21.44
C ALA A 422 -0.72 -12.75 -20.99
N GLU A 423 -1.01 -11.60 -20.39
CA GLU A 423 0.05 -10.72 -19.87
C GLU A 423 0.74 -11.33 -18.66
N ARG A 424 -0.01 -11.93 -17.73
CA ARG A 424 0.55 -12.65 -16.60
C ARG A 424 1.53 -13.73 -17.04
N ASP A 425 1.09 -14.59 -17.96
CA ASP A 425 1.92 -15.69 -18.46
C ASP A 425 3.12 -15.18 -19.26
N ARG A 426 2.97 -14.07 -19.96
CA ARG A 426 4.09 -13.39 -20.63
C ARG A 426 5.15 -12.92 -19.62
N LEU A 427 4.74 -12.26 -18.54
CA LEU A 427 5.66 -11.79 -17.50
C LEU A 427 6.39 -12.96 -16.84
N LEU A 428 5.67 -14.00 -16.42
CA LEU A 428 6.27 -15.16 -15.78
C LEU A 428 7.16 -15.96 -16.74
N LYS A 429 6.77 -16.04 -18.01
CA LYS A 429 7.60 -16.63 -19.06
C LYS A 429 8.88 -15.83 -19.28
N PHE A 430 8.81 -14.50 -19.31
CA PHE A 430 9.98 -13.62 -19.42
C PHE A 430 10.97 -13.86 -18.27
N ILE A 431 10.47 -13.98 -17.04
CA ILE A 431 11.29 -14.32 -15.85
C ILE A 431 11.98 -15.67 -16.07
N ALA A 432 11.27 -16.69 -16.50
CA ALA A 432 11.80 -18.03 -16.71
C ALA A 432 12.81 -18.09 -17.88
N ASP A 433 12.49 -17.52 -19.03
CA ASP A 433 13.33 -17.54 -20.22
C ASP A 433 14.68 -16.81 -20.00
N ASN A 434 14.67 -15.74 -19.21
CA ASN A 434 15.86 -14.98 -18.86
C ASN A 434 16.56 -15.49 -17.59
N ARG A 435 16.08 -16.59 -17.00
CA ARG A 435 16.62 -17.18 -15.75
C ARG A 435 16.74 -16.16 -14.63
N ILE A 436 15.73 -15.31 -14.47
CA ILE A 436 15.69 -14.33 -13.40
C ILE A 436 15.29 -15.05 -12.12
N GLY A 437 16.26 -15.30 -11.25
CA GLY A 437 16.06 -16.05 -9.99
C GLY A 437 15.52 -15.19 -8.86
N HIS A 438 14.93 -15.83 -7.85
CA HIS A 438 14.51 -15.24 -6.58
C HIS A 438 13.58 -14.01 -6.76
N VAL A 439 12.59 -14.13 -7.63
CA VAL A 439 11.52 -13.13 -7.76
C VAL A 439 10.39 -13.50 -6.80
N VAL A 440 10.09 -12.59 -5.89
CA VAL A 440 9.02 -12.75 -4.90
C VAL A 440 7.96 -11.68 -5.13
N PHE A 441 6.75 -12.10 -5.48
CA PHE A 441 5.61 -11.18 -5.58
C PHE A 441 4.98 -10.98 -4.19
N LEU A 442 4.85 -9.73 -3.78
CA LEU A 442 4.22 -9.31 -2.53
C LEU A 442 2.84 -8.75 -2.87
N THR A 443 1.79 -9.31 -2.32
CA THR A 443 0.41 -8.93 -2.67
C THR A 443 -0.54 -8.93 -1.47
N THR A 444 -1.68 -8.26 -1.63
CA THR A 444 -2.81 -8.20 -0.67
C THR A 444 -4.15 -8.44 -1.39
N ASP A 445 -5.22 -7.70 -1.10
CA ASP A 445 -6.55 -7.68 -1.75
C ASP A 445 -7.39 -8.99 -1.57
N ASP A 446 -6.81 -10.13 -1.27
CA ASP A 446 -7.53 -11.40 -1.07
C ASP A 446 -7.87 -11.70 0.40
N HIS A 447 -7.47 -10.83 1.31
CA HIS A 447 -7.78 -10.86 2.75
C HIS A 447 -7.49 -12.21 3.43
N GLN A 448 -6.46 -12.91 2.99
CA GLN A 448 -5.95 -14.15 3.59
C GLN A 448 -4.46 -14.28 3.30
N THR A 449 -3.72 -14.93 4.18
CA THR A 449 -2.31 -15.21 3.91
C THR A 449 -2.17 -16.54 3.22
N ARG A 450 -1.41 -16.55 2.12
CA ARG A 450 -0.95 -17.76 1.46
C ARG A 450 0.37 -17.55 0.72
N VAL A 451 1.12 -18.61 0.59
CA VAL A 451 2.30 -18.68 -0.27
C VAL A 451 2.03 -19.64 -1.41
N THR A 452 2.46 -19.32 -2.61
CA THR A 452 2.24 -20.16 -3.80
C THR A 452 3.42 -20.02 -4.76
N GLN A 453 4.00 -21.15 -5.18
CA GLN A 453 4.92 -21.17 -6.32
C GLN A 453 4.17 -20.82 -7.61
N LEU A 454 4.78 -20.04 -8.49
CA LEU A 454 4.11 -19.57 -9.69
C LEU A 454 4.40 -20.45 -10.91
N GLN A 455 3.41 -20.53 -11.79
CA GLN A 455 3.52 -21.21 -13.08
C GLN A 455 3.00 -20.30 -14.20
N TYR A 456 3.40 -20.59 -15.42
CA TYR A 456 2.94 -19.91 -16.62
C TYR A 456 2.60 -20.92 -17.72
N LEU A 457 1.77 -20.52 -18.67
CA LEU A 457 1.53 -21.29 -19.88
C LEU A 457 2.69 -21.06 -20.87
N ARG A 458 3.23 -22.15 -21.44
CA ARG A 458 4.33 -22.10 -22.38
C ARG A 458 4.07 -21.15 -23.56
N ASN A 459 2.83 -21.15 -24.04
CA ASN A 459 2.34 -20.20 -25.04
C ASN A 459 1.32 -19.29 -24.37
N PRO A 460 1.71 -18.08 -23.91
CA PRO A 460 0.79 -17.13 -23.30
C PRO A 460 -0.41 -16.86 -24.21
N GLY A 461 -1.61 -16.87 -23.64
CA GLY A 461 -2.86 -16.72 -24.38
C GLY A 461 -3.45 -18.00 -24.97
N ASP A 462 -2.78 -19.15 -24.83
CA ASP A 462 -3.30 -20.46 -25.20
C ASP A 462 -3.62 -21.31 -23.96
N PRO A 463 -4.90 -21.40 -23.55
CA PRO A 463 -5.27 -22.13 -22.33
C PRO A 463 -5.02 -23.63 -22.40
N ASN A 464 -4.79 -24.17 -23.60
CA ASN A 464 -4.45 -25.57 -23.82
C ASN A 464 -2.94 -25.83 -23.81
N SER A 465 -2.14 -24.77 -23.64
CA SER A 465 -0.70 -24.89 -23.60
C SER A 465 -0.23 -25.55 -22.31
N LYS A 466 0.93 -26.21 -22.38
CA LYS A 466 1.54 -26.82 -21.18
C LYS A 466 1.89 -25.75 -20.15
N ALA A 467 1.46 -25.97 -18.92
CA ALA A 467 1.90 -25.19 -17.76
C ALA A 467 3.33 -25.60 -17.34
N LEU A 468 4.15 -24.60 -16.99
CA LEU A 468 5.53 -24.74 -16.56
C LEU A 468 5.73 -23.97 -15.25
N LEU A 469 6.38 -24.59 -14.27
CA LEU A 469 6.74 -23.94 -13.01
C LEU A 469 7.89 -22.93 -13.22
N THR A 470 7.90 -21.92 -12.38
CA THR A 470 9.03 -20.99 -12.21
C THR A 470 9.65 -21.17 -10.82
N ASP A 471 10.81 -20.57 -10.58
CA ASP A 471 11.35 -20.42 -9.22
C ASP A 471 10.79 -19.17 -8.52
N ALA A 472 9.96 -18.38 -9.21
CA ALA A 472 9.24 -17.28 -8.61
C ALA A 472 8.07 -17.79 -7.75
N PHE A 473 7.82 -17.10 -6.65
CA PHE A 473 6.67 -17.38 -5.80
C PHE A 473 5.99 -16.08 -5.36
N GLN A 474 4.79 -16.22 -4.84
CA GLN A 474 4.00 -15.14 -4.30
C GLN A 474 3.78 -15.33 -2.81
N VAL A 475 3.78 -14.24 -2.08
CA VAL A 475 3.28 -14.14 -0.72
C VAL A 475 2.09 -13.18 -0.73
N VAL A 476 0.90 -13.69 -0.51
CA VAL A 476 -0.29 -12.88 -0.20
C VAL A 476 -0.33 -12.70 1.31
N THR A 477 -0.61 -11.49 1.77
CA THR A 477 -0.70 -11.20 3.22
C THR A 477 -1.85 -10.23 3.50
N GLY A 478 -2.17 -10.01 4.75
CA GLY A 478 -3.26 -9.15 5.17
C GLY A 478 -4.56 -9.94 5.43
N PRO A 479 -5.62 -9.23 5.77
CA PRO A 479 -5.69 -7.78 5.91
C PRO A 479 -5.09 -7.31 7.26
N ILE A 480 -4.75 -6.02 7.34
CA ILE A 480 -4.48 -5.36 8.63
C ILE A 480 -5.76 -5.38 9.47
N GLY A 481 -6.89 -5.11 8.83
CA GLY A 481 -8.22 -5.17 9.41
C GLY A 481 -9.26 -4.87 8.35
N ALA A 482 -9.78 -5.91 7.70
CA ALA A 482 -10.85 -5.79 6.72
C ALA A 482 -11.72 -7.05 6.73
N GLY A 483 -12.92 -6.97 6.12
CA GLY A 483 -13.80 -8.11 5.96
C GLY A 483 -13.19 -9.18 5.08
N GLY A 484 -12.72 -10.28 5.67
CA GLY A 484 -12.17 -11.41 4.92
C GLY A 484 -13.24 -12.38 4.45
N PRO A 485 -12.94 -13.19 3.40
CA PRO A 485 -13.83 -14.25 2.95
C PRO A 485 -13.99 -15.38 3.96
N ASP A 486 -13.01 -15.55 4.86
CA ASP A 486 -12.88 -16.76 5.67
C ASP A 486 -12.80 -16.43 7.16
N LYS A 487 -13.91 -16.02 7.72
CA LYS A 487 -14.04 -15.85 9.17
C LYS A 487 -14.37 -17.18 9.79
N PHE A 488 -13.35 -17.90 10.25
CA PHE A 488 -13.57 -19.10 11.04
C PHE A 488 -13.90 -18.71 12.48
N ALA A 489 -14.97 -19.28 13.01
CA ALA A 489 -15.28 -19.17 14.43
C ALA A 489 -14.26 -19.92 15.32
N ASP A 490 -13.56 -20.89 14.75
CA ASP A 490 -12.55 -21.72 15.41
C ASP A 490 -11.19 -21.55 14.71
N HIS A 491 -10.26 -20.87 15.37
CA HIS A 491 -8.89 -20.62 14.92
C HIS A 491 -7.92 -21.76 15.26
N SER A 492 -8.44 -22.97 15.53
CA SER A 492 -7.60 -24.14 15.82
C SER A 492 -6.80 -24.60 14.60
N PHE A 493 -5.63 -25.18 14.84
CA PHE A 493 -4.81 -25.78 13.79
C PHE A 493 -5.62 -26.78 12.93
N ALA A 494 -6.46 -27.61 13.54
CA ALA A 494 -7.27 -28.59 12.82
C ALA A 494 -8.29 -27.94 11.87
N ALA A 495 -8.93 -26.84 12.28
CA ALA A 495 -9.86 -26.09 11.42
C ALA A 495 -9.13 -25.47 10.22
N ILE A 496 -7.97 -24.86 10.46
CA ILE A 496 -7.15 -24.25 9.41
C ILE A 496 -6.61 -25.30 8.45
N GLN A 497 -6.20 -26.48 8.95
CA GLN A 497 -5.75 -27.59 8.10
C GLN A 497 -6.85 -28.07 7.14
N ILE A 498 -8.09 -28.19 7.62
CA ILE A 498 -9.24 -28.53 6.76
C ILE A 498 -9.44 -27.46 5.70
N ALA A 499 -9.36 -26.18 6.06
CA ALA A 499 -9.52 -25.07 5.13
C ALA A 499 -8.39 -25.05 4.07
N ALA A 500 -7.15 -25.24 4.50
CA ALA A 500 -5.98 -25.31 3.63
C ALA A 500 -6.09 -26.45 2.61
N ASN A 501 -6.48 -27.64 3.06
CA ASN A 501 -6.67 -28.80 2.18
C ASN A 501 -7.76 -28.53 1.12
N ARG A 502 -8.89 -27.95 1.53
CA ARG A 502 -9.96 -27.56 0.58
C ARG A 502 -9.52 -26.48 -0.42
N ALA A 503 -8.75 -25.50 0.04
CA ALA A 503 -8.19 -24.46 -0.82
C ALA A 503 -7.21 -25.09 -1.82
N ASN A 504 -6.33 -25.96 -1.35
CA ASN A 504 -5.38 -26.69 -2.19
C ASN A 504 -6.06 -27.56 -3.24
N GLU A 505 -7.07 -28.35 -2.84
CA GLU A 505 -7.86 -29.16 -3.78
C GLU A 505 -8.52 -28.32 -4.88
N ARG A 506 -9.10 -27.17 -4.51
CA ARG A 506 -9.68 -26.25 -5.50
C ARG A 506 -8.64 -25.69 -6.46
N GLN A 507 -7.45 -25.37 -5.94
CA GLN A 507 -6.35 -24.82 -6.73
C GLN A 507 -5.81 -25.85 -7.73
N VAL A 508 -5.45 -27.03 -7.23
CA VAL A 508 -4.97 -28.15 -8.06
C VAL A 508 -6.02 -28.60 -9.08
N GLY A 509 -7.29 -28.67 -8.65
CA GLY A 509 -8.40 -28.99 -9.55
C GLY A 509 -8.60 -27.99 -10.70
N ARG A 510 -8.00 -26.80 -10.62
CA ARG A 510 -7.95 -25.78 -11.68
C ARG A 510 -6.64 -25.78 -12.47
N GLY A 511 -5.80 -26.80 -12.27
CA GLY A 511 -4.52 -26.90 -12.94
C GLY A 511 -3.45 -25.94 -12.45
N GLN A 512 -3.63 -25.37 -11.24
CA GLN A 512 -2.62 -24.50 -10.61
C GLN A 512 -1.68 -25.31 -9.71
N PRO A 513 -0.47 -24.81 -9.37
CA PRO A 513 0.41 -25.45 -8.40
C PRO A 513 -0.30 -25.63 -7.06
N PRO A 514 0.08 -26.63 -6.26
CA PRO A 514 -0.38 -26.74 -4.87
C PRO A 514 -0.10 -25.45 -4.07
N LEU A 515 -0.89 -25.23 -3.02
CA LEU A 515 -0.56 -24.23 -2.01
C LEU A 515 0.79 -24.55 -1.37
N GLY A 516 1.58 -23.51 -1.17
CA GLY A 516 2.89 -23.60 -0.55
C GLY A 516 4.03 -23.73 -1.54
N LEU A 517 5.20 -23.98 -0.98
CA LEU A 517 6.41 -24.32 -1.68
C LEU A 517 6.68 -25.82 -1.48
N PRO A 518 7.01 -26.58 -2.51
CA PRO A 518 7.30 -28.00 -2.36
C PRO A 518 8.58 -28.19 -1.54
N ALA A 519 8.70 -29.31 -0.83
CA ALA A 519 9.86 -29.62 0.02
C ALA A 519 11.22 -29.57 -0.72
N ASN A 520 11.22 -29.75 -2.02
CA ASN A 520 12.41 -29.64 -2.87
C ASN A 520 12.55 -28.26 -3.54
N PHE A 521 11.79 -27.24 -3.11
CA PHE A 521 11.99 -25.89 -3.59
C PHE A 521 13.42 -25.43 -3.27
N PRO A 522 14.14 -24.81 -4.23
CA PRO A 522 15.56 -24.48 -4.05
C PRO A 522 15.81 -23.64 -2.79
N GLY A 523 16.66 -24.13 -1.91
CA GLY A 523 17.06 -23.43 -0.67
C GLY A 523 16.03 -23.41 0.45
N LEU A 524 14.83 -23.97 0.27
CA LEU A 524 13.78 -23.97 1.30
C LEU A 524 14.18 -24.79 2.52
N HIS A 525 14.05 -24.17 3.71
CA HIS A 525 14.24 -24.81 5.01
C HIS A 525 13.50 -24.04 6.10
N GLY A 526 13.53 -24.55 7.35
CA GLY A 526 12.98 -23.84 8.49
C GLY A 526 11.50 -23.53 8.40
N VAL A 527 10.72 -24.37 7.68
CA VAL A 527 9.27 -24.17 7.58
C VAL A 527 8.65 -24.33 8.96
N PHE A 528 7.83 -23.38 9.34
CA PHE A 528 7.17 -23.31 10.63
C PHE A 528 5.69 -22.97 10.46
N ARG A 529 4.85 -23.67 11.21
CA ARG A 529 3.45 -23.31 11.41
C ARG A 529 3.09 -23.50 12.87
N GLN A 530 2.44 -22.50 13.46
CA GLN A 530 1.94 -22.61 14.82
C GLN A 530 0.96 -23.80 14.95
N GLY A 531 1.29 -24.74 15.82
CA GLY A 531 0.48 -25.93 16.06
C GLY A 531 0.79 -27.14 15.18
N ASP A 532 1.68 -27.03 14.16
CA ASP A 532 2.17 -28.17 13.39
C ASP A 532 3.59 -28.57 13.85
N PRO A 533 3.75 -29.73 14.52
CA PRO A 533 5.06 -30.19 14.98
C PRO A 533 5.94 -30.67 13.82
N ASP A 534 5.38 -31.03 12.68
CA ASP A 534 6.07 -31.67 11.56
C ASP A 534 6.34 -30.73 10.36
N ALA A 535 5.94 -29.45 10.46
CA ALA A 535 6.04 -28.46 9.37
C ALA A 535 7.43 -28.41 8.72
N ALA A 536 8.50 -28.41 9.53
CA ALA A 536 9.87 -28.36 9.05
C ALA A 536 10.33 -29.62 8.32
N ALA A 537 9.79 -30.80 8.67
CA ALA A 537 10.18 -32.09 8.10
C ALA A 537 9.35 -32.44 6.85
N THR A 538 8.06 -32.09 6.86
CA THR A 538 7.12 -32.47 5.81
C THR A 538 6.16 -31.32 5.51
N PRO A 539 6.63 -30.24 4.83
CA PRO A 539 5.79 -29.11 4.52
C PRO A 539 4.49 -29.52 3.81
N SER A 540 3.39 -28.94 4.24
CA SER A 540 2.04 -29.22 3.77
C SER A 540 1.30 -27.92 3.47
N PRO A 541 0.16 -27.93 2.77
CA PRO A 541 -0.57 -26.70 2.43
C PRO A 541 -0.91 -25.80 3.64
N VAL A 542 -1.13 -26.36 4.83
CA VAL A 542 -1.47 -25.58 6.02
C VAL A 542 -0.33 -24.70 6.52
N ASP A 543 0.92 -25.10 6.27
CA ASP A 543 2.11 -24.37 6.70
C ASP A 543 2.31 -23.05 5.96
N PHE A 544 1.61 -22.89 4.85
CA PHE A 544 1.67 -21.73 3.96
C PHE A 544 0.32 -21.01 3.84
N TYR A 545 -0.62 -21.25 4.77
CA TYR A 545 -1.98 -20.71 4.65
C TYR A 545 -2.55 -20.23 5.99
N SER A 546 -3.06 -19.00 6.03
CA SER A 546 -3.79 -18.46 7.18
C SER A 546 -4.97 -17.60 6.68
N PRO A 547 -6.18 -18.18 6.65
CA PRO A 547 -7.36 -17.48 6.11
C PRO A 547 -8.15 -16.71 7.18
N ASP A 548 -7.77 -16.80 8.44
CA ASP A 548 -8.58 -16.46 9.61
C ASP A 548 -7.94 -15.41 10.53
N THR A 549 -6.87 -14.77 10.06
CA THR A 549 -6.12 -13.81 10.88
C THR A 549 -6.06 -12.43 10.23
N PHE A 550 -5.98 -11.39 11.07
CA PHE A 550 -5.45 -10.09 10.68
C PHE A 550 -3.94 -10.10 10.90
N ASN A 551 -3.18 -9.75 9.87
CA ASN A 551 -1.75 -10.06 9.86
C ASN A 551 -0.93 -9.11 8.98
N TYR A 552 0.39 -9.20 9.15
CA TYR A 552 1.41 -8.65 8.27
C TYR A 552 2.55 -9.65 8.12
N THR A 553 3.29 -9.58 7.04
CA THR A 553 4.45 -10.45 6.80
C THR A 553 5.74 -9.65 6.88
N VAL A 554 6.71 -10.17 7.63
CA VAL A 554 8.07 -9.65 7.77
C VAL A 554 9.02 -10.46 6.91
N LEU A 555 9.84 -9.78 6.12
CA LEU A 555 10.91 -10.38 5.34
C LEU A 555 12.25 -9.85 5.85
N THR A 556 13.18 -10.76 6.08
CA THR A 556 14.55 -10.41 6.46
C THR A 556 15.51 -11.01 5.45
N VAL A 557 16.21 -10.15 4.72
CA VAL A 557 17.32 -10.52 3.84
C VAL A 557 18.60 -10.35 4.64
N ALA A 558 19.25 -11.45 4.97
CA ALA A 558 20.48 -11.43 5.74
C ALA A 558 21.67 -10.92 4.91
N ALA A 559 22.76 -10.53 5.59
CA ALA A 559 23.97 -10.05 4.92
C ALA A 559 24.63 -11.09 4.00
N ASP A 560 24.43 -12.37 4.26
CA ASP A 560 24.87 -13.49 3.40
C ASP A 560 23.91 -13.78 2.24
N GLY A 561 22.76 -13.13 2.21
CA GLY A 561 21.73 -13.26 1.18
C GLY A 561 20.62 -14.26 1.49
N GLY A 562 20.63 -14.93 2.65
CA GLY A 562 19.50 -15.79 3.08
C GLY A 562 18.23 -14.95 3.30
N LEU A 563 17.06 -15.52 2.96
CA LEU A 563 15.76 -14.91 3.18
C LEU A 563 15.01 -15.63 4.29
N THR A 564 14.50 -14.88 5.25
CA THR A 564 13.50 -15.34 6.24
C THR A 564 12.19 -14.64 5.99
N VAL A 565 11.09 -15.40 5.97
CA VAL A 565 9.71 -14.90 5.82
C VAL A 565 8.91 -15.33 7.03
N GLU A 566 8.28 -14.38 7.72
CA GLU A 566 7.48 -14.61 8.93
C GLU A 566 6.16 -13.85 8.84
N THR A 567 5.03 -14.53 8.93
CA THR A 567 3.74 -13.86 9.05
C THR A 567 3.35 -13.75 10.51
N TRP A 568 3.09 -12.52 10.93
CA TRP A 568 2.69 -12.14 12.28
C TRP A 568 1.21 -11.76 12.30
N GLY A 569 0.43 -12.33 13.19
CA GLY A 569 -1.01 -12.09 13.19
C GLY A 569 -1.71 -12.32 14.50
N ILE A 570 -2.97 -11.95 14.50
CA ILE A 570 -3.95 -12.20 15.56
C ILE A 570 -5.20 -12.83 14.93
N PRO A 571 -6.02 -13.58 15.68
CA PRO A 571 -7.32 -14.02 15.21
C PRO A 571 -8.17 -12.85 14.70
N SER A 572 -8.86 -13.05 13.59
CA SER A 572 -9.79 -12.05 13.05
C SER A 572 -10.96 -11.83 14.02
N TYR A 573 -11.55 -10.64 13.98
CA TYR A 573 -12.70 -10.26 14.80
C TYR A 573 -13.79 -9.60 13.93
N PRO A 574 -15.06 -9.57 14.40
CA PRO A 574 -16.15 -8.98 13.64
C PRO A 574 -15.97 -7.47 13.44
N GLU A 575 -16.53 -6.96 12.33
CA GLU A 575 -16.59 -5.53 12.06
C GLU A 575 -17.37 -4.76 13.15
N ASN A 576 -17.04 -3.49 13.32
CA ASN A 576 -17.64 -2.60 14.32
C ASN A 576 -17.59 -3.12 15.76
N THR A 577 -16.66 -4.03 16.04
CA THR A 577 -16.34 -4.47 17.39
C THR A 577 -15.08 -3.76 17.86
N PHE A 578 -15.06 -3.35 19.12
CA PHE A 578 -13.86 -2.82 19.74
C PHE A 578 -13.10 -3.99 20.36
N PRO A 579 -12.03 -4.49 19.73
CA PRO A 579 -11.30 -5.60 20.30
C PRO A 579 -10.61 -5.12 21.58
N HIS A 580 -11.07 -5.59 22.71
CA HIS A 580 -10.38 -5.44 23.99
C HIS A 580 -9.13 -6.33 24.07
N SER A 581 -8.77 -7.00 22.95
CA SER A 581 -7.65 -7.92 22.92
C SER A 581 -6.32 -7.20 23.20
N THR A 582 -5.73 -7.54 24.31
CA THR A 582 -4.33 -7.22 24.65
C THR A 582 -3.36 -8.19 23.97
N THR A 583 -3.85 -9.13 23.16
CA THR A 583 -3.03 -10.14 22.49
C THR A 583 -2.14 -9.45 21.48
N ALA A 584 -0.84 -9.48 21.72
CA ALA A 584 0.15 -9.04 20.76
C ALA A 584 0.18 -10.01 19.56
N PRO A 585 0.40 -9.52 18.33
CA PRO A 585 0.67 -10.39 17.20
C PRO A 585 1.87 -11.29 17.49
N ASN A 586 1.78 -12.53 17.04
CA ASN A 586 2.85 -13.52 17.13
C ASN A 586 3.07 -14.17 15.76
N VAL A 587 4.21 -14.85 15.59
CA VAL A 587 4.49 -15.59 14.35
C VAL A 587 3.51 -16.76 14.25
N ILE A 588 2.74 -16.78 13.17
CA ILE A 588 1.76 -17.82 12.87
C ILE A 588 2.25 -18.83 11.84
N LEU A 589 3.07 -18.40 10.92
CA LEU A 589 3.77 -19.24 9.94
C LEU A 589 5.06 -18.53 9.48
N GLY A 590 5.99 -19.32 8.95
CA GLY A 590 7.24 -18.79 8.41
C GLY A 590 8.07 -19.86 7.72
N PHE A 591 9.07 -19.42 6.96
CA PHE A 591 10.04 -20.27 6.28
C PHE A 591 11.31 -19.50 5.95
N GLN A 592 12.34 -20.22 5.56
CA GLN A 592 13.62 -19.67 5.14
C GLN A 592 14.02 -20.20 3.77
N ILE A 593 14.74 -19.37 3.00
CA ILE A 593 15.33 -19.76 1.73
C ILE A 593 16.79 -19.33 1.72
N GLY A 594 17.70 -20.30 1.66
CA GLY A 594 19.13 -20.05 1.46
C GLY A 594 19.44 -19.82 -0.01
N LEU A 595 20.46 -19.01 -0.29
CA LEU A 595 21.00 -18.92 -1.66
C LEU A 595 21.66 -20.24 -2.04
N THR A 596 21.32 -20.78 -3.21
CA THR A 596 21.93 -21.99 -3.75
C THR A 596 23.17 -21.63 -4.58
N GLU A 597 24.23 -22.46 -4.51
CA GLU A 597 25.45 -22.24 -5.29
C GLU A 597 25.13 -22.20 -6.80
N GLY A 598 25.49 -21.11 -7.45
CA GLY A 598 25.38 -20.94 -8.91
C GLY A 598 24.23 -20.05 -9.39
N GLN A 599 23.49 -19.40 -8.50
CA GLN A 599 22.43 -18.43 -8.84
C GLN A 599 22.89 -16.97 -8.66
#